data_4e6a1c3a40232b382f2b53852af94b6f
#
_entry.id   4e6a1c3a40232b382f2b53852af94b6f
#
_cell.length_a   1.000
_cell.length_b   1.000
_cell.length_c   1.000
_cell.angle_alpha   90.00
_cell.angle_beta   90.00
_cell.angle_gamma   90.00
#
_symmetry.space_group_name_H-M   'P 1'
#
loop_
_entity.id
_entity.type
_entity.pdbx_description
1 polymer ?
#
loop_
_entity_poly.entity_id
_entity_poly.type
_entity_poly.pdbx_seq_one_letter_code
_entity_poly.pdbx_strand_id
1 'polypeptide(L)'
;MKTKIVVASLVLGAAATGIAHAEQVVTIAISGPLTGPQSVSGKDDENGLRLAIESLNQKPIQVGGQPVRFRMMSEDDQADPRTGVQVAQRLLDQRPVAFFGPQNSGVAIPVARLTSAARVPMLTVASNPQLTTLGYDNLFRTGASDSVLGASMAAFAAGKLGAKTAAVIDDRTAYGQGLAEQFIDKAKSLGLQVVAREFTHSQANDFLGILATIKGKNPDVIFFGGYTAQAAPMARQMVQRGVRAKLLGGDGICSVNMAQVAQAASRNVFCAMSGTGLEGTEPGRDYIARYRARFKSEPQTYGITYYDGMMLLAKTMEAAQTTDPAKLIPALRSASHRGVAATYAFTKQGELLDAPTTVFTFENGQMTRVR
;
A
#
# COMPACT_ATOMS: atom_id res chain seq x y z
N MET A 1 89.09 -5.71 -30.32
CA MET A 1 87.85 -4.93 -30.30
C MET A 1 86.70 -5.92 -30.10
N LYS A 2 86.05 -5.90 -28.92
CA LYS A 2 84.89 -6.80 -28.60
C LYS A 2 83.66 -5.91 -28.58
N THR A 3 82.79 -6.09 -29.54
CA THR A 3 81.49 -5.40 -29.65
C THR A 3 80.48 -6.02 -28.75
N LYS A 4 79.94 -5.32 -27.80
CA LYS A 4 78.86 -5.71 -26.91
C LYS A 4 77.51 -5.33 -27.56
N ILE A 5 76.69 -6.34 -27.86
CA ILE A 5 75.31 -6.19 -28.31
C ILE A 5 74.46 -6.05 -27.06
N VAL A 6 73.73 -4.92 -26.89
CA VAL A 6 72.76 -4.70 -25.86
C VAL A 6 71.35 -5.05 -26.45
N VAL A 7 70.76 -6.10 -25.95
CA VAL A 7 69.36 -6.46 -26.28
C VAL A 7 68.45 -5.71 -25.33
N ALA A 8 67.68 -4.75 -25.88
CA ALA A 8 66.61 -4.02 -25.14
C ALA A 8 65.34 -4.87 -25.19
N SER A 9 64.91 -5.40 -24.06
CA SER A 9 63.63 -6.09 -23.93
C SER A 9 62.52 -5.08 -23.77
N LEU A 10 61.63 -4.99 -24.77
CA LEU A 10 60.38 -4.20 -24.71
C LEU A 10 59.34 -5.00 -23.92
N VAL A 11 59.01 -4.55 -22.70
CA VAL A 11 57.89 -5.06 -21.93
C VAL A 11 56.65 -4.35 -22.41
N LEU A 12 55.79 -5.01 -23.20
CA LEU A 12 54.43 -4.57 -23.55
C LEU A 12 53.56 -4.72 -22.30
N GLY A 13 53.28 -3.62 -21.60
CA GLY A 13 52.30 -3.55 -20.56
C GLY A 13 50.88 -3.60 -21.19
N ALA A 14 50.18 -4.73 -21.06
CA ALA A 14 48.77 -4.84 -21.39
C ALA A 14 47.98 -3.99 -20.40
N ALA A 15 47.61 -2.76 -20.81
CA ALA A 15 46.64 -1.95 -20.10
C ALA A 15 45.27 -2.68 -20.23
N ALA A 16 44.84 -3.36 -19.15
CA ALA A 16 43.47 -3.84 -19.03
C ALA A 16 42.56 -2.61 -18.96
N THR A 17 42.02 -2.18 -20.09
CA THR A 17 40.95 -1.21 -20.15
C THR A 17 39.73 -1.90 -19.55
N GLY A 18 39.49 -1.67 -18.26
CA GLY A 18 38.23 -2.03 -17.62
C GLY A 18 37.12 -1.30 -18.40
N ILE A 19 36.29 -2.08 -19.09
CA ILE A 19 35.10 -1.57 -19.74
C ILE A 19 34.20 -1.13 -18.59
N ALA A 20 34.19 0.17 -18.29
CA ALA A 20 33.20 0.77 -17.40
C ALA A 20 31.86 0.57 -18.09
N HIS A 21 31.09 -0.43 -17.68
CA HIS A 21 29.72 -0.63 -18.13
C HIS A 21 28.92 0.60 -17.67
N ALA A 22 28.35 1.32 -18.63
CA ALA A 22 27.48 2.45 -18.32
C ALA A 22 26.31 1.97 -17.48
N GLU A 23 26.09 2.64 -16.35
CA GLU A 23 24.97 2.34 -15.44
C GLU A 23 23.65 2.62 -16.16
N GLN A 24 22.73 1.62 -16.16
CA GLN A 24 21.40 1.77 -16.76
C GLN A 24 20.46 2.46 -15.76
N VAL A 25 20.04 3.69 -16.06
CA VAL A 25 19.09 4.42 -15.23
C VAL A 25 17.65 3.97 -15.55
N VAL A 26 16.96 3.45 -14.53
CA VAL A 26 15.57 3.00 -14.60
C VAL A 26 14.69 3.92 -13.77
N THR A 27 13.67 4.50 -14.40
CA THR A 27 12.75 5.44 -13.75
C THR A 27 11.51 4.72 -13.26
N ILE A 28 11.16 4.93 -12.00
CA ILE A 28 9.99 4.42 -11.31
C ILE A 28 9.07 5.59 -10.98
N ALA A 29 7.81 5.53 -11.39
CA ALA A 29 6.80 6.54 -11.07
C ALA A 29 6.01 6.13 -9.83
N ILE A 30 5.63 7.11 -9.02
CA ILE A 30 4.66 6.95 -7.94
C ILE A 30 3.73 8.16 -7.90
N SER A 31 2.42 7.91 -7.70
CA SER A 31 1.47 8.93 -7.27
C SER A 31 0.75 8.49 -6.01
N GLY A 32 0.43 9.45 -5.16
CA GLY A 32 -0.30 9.26 -3.92
C GLY A 32 -0.69 10.59 -3.29
N PRO A 33 -1.47 10.59 -2.22
CA PRO A 33 -1.93 11.81 -1.56
C PRO A 33 -0.82 12.43 -0.68
N LEU A 34 0.09 13.19 -1.29
CA LEU A 34 1.23 13.78 -0.57
C LEU A 34 0.86 15.04 0.22
N THR A 35 -0.30 15.64 -0.06
CA THR A 35 -0.89 16.75 0.69
C THR A 35 -2.31 16.43 1.16
N GLY A 36 -2.89 17.31 1.99
CA GLY A 36 -4.25 17.16 2.51
C GLY A 36 -4.40 16.13 3.64
N PRO A 37 -5.63 15.70 3.95
CA PRO A 37 -5.94 14.87 5.12
C PRO A 37 -5.30 13.48 5.13
N GLN A 38 -4.89 12.97 3.97
CA GLN A 38 -4.27 11.65 3.83
C GLN A 38 -2.75 11.72 3.62
N SER A 39 -2.14 12.90 3.74
CA SER A 39 -0.72 13.12 3.46
C SER A 39 0.23 12.27 4.32
N VAL A 40 -0.16 11.91 5.53
CA VAL A 40 0.63 11.03 6.41
C VAL A 40 0.78 9.65 5.78
N SER A 41 -0.30 9.12 5.21
CA SER A 41 -0.30 7.83 4.52
C SER A 41 0.44 7.90 3.17
N GLY A 42 0.15 8.91 2.33
CA GLY A 42 0.82 9.05 1.04
C GLY A 42 2.33 9.25 1.15
N LYS A 43 2.79 9.97 2.18
CA LYS A 43 4.22 10.10 2.48
C LYS A 43 4.84 8.80 2.98
N ASP A 44 4.09 7.97 3.69
CA ASP A 44 4.53 6.64 4.07
C ASP A 44 4.78 5.76 2.84
N ASP A 45 3.86 5.79 1.86
CA ASP A 45 4.00 5.08 0.59
C ASP A 45 5.28 5.50 -0.16
N GLU A 46 5.46 6.82 -0.31
CA GLU A 46 6.65 7.40 -0.94
C GLU A 46 7.93 7.00 -0.20
N ASN A 47 7.93 7.04 1.13
CA ASN A 47 9.07 6.70 1.96
C ASN A 47 9.42 5.20 1.86
N GLY A 48 8.43 4.32 1.83
CA GLY A 48 8.64 2.89 1.65
C GLY A 48 9.30 2.57 0.31
N LEU A 49 8.78 3.15 -0.78
CA LEU A 49 9.37 3.02 -2.11
C LEU A 49 10.78 3.59 -2.16
N ARG A 50 11.00 4.77 -1.58
CA ARG A 50 12.31 5.43 -1.51
C ARG A 50 13.34 4.59 -0.77
N LEU A 51 12.96 4.00 0.38
CA LEU A 51 13.85 3.15 1.17
C LEU A 51 14.30 1.90 0.38
N ALA A 52 13.40 1.31 -0.40
CA ALA A 52 13.71 0.18 -1.28
C ALA A 52 14.69 0.62 -2.39
N ILE A 53 14.41 1.73 -3.07
CA ILE A 53 15.27 2.28 -4.12
C ILE A 53 16.67 2.61 -3.58
N GLU A 54 16.78 3.25 -2.42
CA GLU A 54 18.05 3.55 -1.79
C GLU A 54 18.85 2.27 -1.48
N SER A 55 18.15 1.21 -0.99
CA SER A 55 18.78 -0.09 -0.71
C SER A 55 19.28 -0.78 -1.98
N LEU A 56 18.49 -0.74 -3.05
CA LEU A 56 18.84 -1.33 -4.36
C LEU A 56 19.99 -0.57 -5.02
N ASN A 57 20.03 0.75 -4.90
CA ASN A 57 21.12 1.58 -5.44
C ASN A 57 22.44 1.41 -4.68
N GLN A 58 22.42 0.93 -3.43
CA GLN A 58 23.65 0.56 -2.69
C GLN A 58 24.19 -0.80 -3.16
N LYS A 59 23.33 -1.71 -3.63
CA LYS A 59 23.67 -3.02 -4.17
C LYS A 59 22.95 -3.23 -5.50
N PRO A 60 23.42 -2.64 -6.60
CA PRO A 60 22.72 -2.65 -7.88
C PRO A 60 22.49 -4.06 -8.40
N ILE A 61 21.27 -4.33 -8.87
CA ILE A 61 20.95 -5.54 -9.64
C ILE A 61 21.59 -5.44 -11.03
N GLN A 62 21.73 -6.61 -11.69
CA GLN A 62 22.29 -6.69 -13.03
C GLN A 62 21.19 -7.06 -14.04
N VAL A 63 21.07 -6.29 -15.11
CA VAL A 63 20.16 -6.57 -16.22
C VAL A 63 20.90 -6.40 -17.54
N GLY A 64 20.93 -7.45 -18.37
CA GLY A 64 21.69 -7.44 -19.61
C GLY A 64 23.20 -7.23 -19.41
N GLY A 65 23.74 -7.67 -18.27
CA GLY A 65 25.16 -7.47 -17.92
C GLY A 65 25.50 -6.05 -17.47
N GLN A 66 24.53 -5.17 -17.27
CA GLN A 66 24.73 -3.79 -16.82
C GLN A 66 24.12 -3.57 -15.43
N PRO A 67 24.80 -2.81 -14.53
CA PRO A 67 24.22 -2.43 -13.25
C PRO A 67 23.07 -1.46 -13.45
N VAL A 68 21.98 -1.67 -12.71
CA VAL A 68 20.76 -0.84 -12.77
C VAL A 68 20.75 0.15 -11.60
N ARG A 69 20.55 1.43 -11.92
CA ARG A 69 20.29 2.49 -10.96
C ARG A 69 18.84 2.96 -11.05
N PHE A 70 18.12 2.89 -9.96
CA PHE A 70 16.72 3.32 -9.89
C PHE A 70 16.62 4.81 -9.56
N ARG A 71 15.73 5.51 -10.25
CA ARG A 71 15.32 6.89 -9.99
C ARG A 71 13.81 6.94 -9.77
N MET A 72 13.38 7.60 -8.70
CA MET A 72 11.97 7.80 -8.40
C MET A 72 11.49 9.14 -8.94
N MET A 73 10.29 9.14 -9.54
CA MET A 73 9.48 10.32 -9.81
C MET A 73 8.21 10.23 -8.98
N SER A 74 7.93 11.25 -8.18
CA SER A 74 6.81 11.28 -7.25
C SER A 74 5.96 12.52 -7.49
N GLU A 75 4.64 12.35 -7.59
CA GLU A 75 3.68 13.45 -7.72
C GLU A 75 2.48 13.28 -6.81
N ASP A 76 1.92 14.40 -6.36
CA ASP A 76 0.76 14.48 -5.47
C ASP A 76 -0.54 14.37 -6.26
N ASP A 77 -1.32 13.32 -6.03
CA ASP A 77 -2.66 13.16 -6.61
C ASP A 77 -3.78 13.71 -5.72
N GLN A 78 -3.44 14.19 -4.50
CA GLN A 78 -4.36 14.81 -3.53
C GLN A 78 -5.54 13.92 -3.11
N ALA A 79 -5.47 12.60 -3.33
CA ALA A 79 -6.60 11.66 -3.25
C ALA A 79 -7.79 12.06 -4.15
N ASP A 80 -7.57 12.89 -5.17
CA ASP A 80 -8.60 13.37 -6.10
C ASP A 80 -8.49 12.64 -7.46
N PRO A 81 -9.58 12.01 -7.95
CA PRO A 81 -9.53 11.24 -9.19
C PRO A 81 -9.15 12.06 -10.43
N ARG A 82 -9.53 13.34 -10.51
CA ARG A 82 -9.22 14.20 -11.65
C ARG A 82 -7.75 14.61 -11.65
N THR A 83 -7.26 15.03 -10.49
CA THR A 83 -5.85 15.35 -10.26
C THR A 83 -4.99 14.12 -10.53
N GLY A 84 -5.37 12.94 -10.02
CA GLY A 84 -4.66 11.70 -10.22
C GLY A 84 -4.50 11.28 -11.69
N VAL A 85 -5.54 11.45 -12.50
CA VAL A 85 -5.46 11.20 -13.95
C VAL A 85 -4.45 12.14 -14.62
N GLN A 86 -4.45 13.44 -14.27
CA GLN A 86 -3.51 14.41 -14.82
C GLN A 86 -2.06 14.11 -14.40
N VAL A 87 -1.87 13.80 -13.13
CA VAL A 87 -0.58 13.38 -12.56
C VAL A 87 -0.07 12.12 -13.24
N ALA A 88 -0.91 11.09 -13.35
CA ALA A 88 -0.52 9.84 -13.98
C ALA A 88 -0.11 10.04 -15.44
N GLN A 89 -0.81 10.89 -16.20
CA GLN A 89 -0.43 11.20 -17.58
C GLN A 89 0.95 11.85 -17.63
N ARG A 90 1.23 12.87 -16.82
CA ARG A 90 2.55 13.52 -16.78
C ARG A 90 3.68 12.57 -16.42
N LEU A 91 3.43 11.66 -15.46
CA LEU A 91 4.39 10.64 -15.06
C LEU A 91 4.63 9.63 -16.19
N LEU A 92 3.59 9.18 -16.88
CA LEU A 92 3.69 8.23 -17.99
C LEU A 92 4.40 8.84 -19.22
N ASP A 93 4.25 10.14 -19.47
CA ASP A 93 4.95 10.87 -20.54
C ASP A 93 6.49 10.83 -20.34
N GLN A 94 6.95 10.61 -19.10
CA GLN A 94 8.37 10.41 -18.77
C GLN A 94 8.83 8.95 -18.96
N ARG A 95 7.99 8.08 -19.49
CA ARG A 95 8.26 6.66 -19.81
C ARG A 95 8.84 5.86 -18.62
N PRO A 96 8.17 5.80 -17.47
CA PRO A 96 8.62 4.99 -16.35
C PRO A 96 8.53 3.50 -16.70
N VAL A 97 9.37 2.70 -16.04
CA VAL A 97 9.35 1.25 -16.20
C VAL A 97 8.23 0.60 -15.38
N ALA A 98 7.84 1.23 -14.29
CA ALA A 98 6.70 0.82 -13.46
C ALA A 98 6.04 2.04 -12.81
N PHE A 99 4.76 1.88 -12.50
CA PHE A 99 3.94 2.87 -11.82
C PHE A 99 3.48 2.31 -10.46
N PHE A 100 3.86 2.96 -9.37
CA PHE A 100 3.42 2.64 -8.02
C PHE A 100 2.26 3.53 -7.59
N GLY A 101 1.26 2.94 -6.94
CA GLY A 101 0.01 3.64 -6.61
C GLY A 101 -0.96 3.71 -7.80
N PRO A 102 -1.93 4.63 -7.75
CA PRO A 102 -2.36 5.43 -6.62
C PRO A 102 -2.81 4.59 -5.42
N GLN A 103 -2.76 5.19 -4.21
CA GLN A 103 -3.23 4.54 -2.99
C GLN A 103 -4.76 4.39 -2.97
N ASN A 104 -5.47 5.46 -3.34
CA ASN A 104 -6.91 5.55 -3.23
C ASN A 104 -7.62 4.85 -4.39
N SER A 105 -8.58 3.96 -4.11
CA SER A 105 -9.30 3.21 -5.15
C SER A 105 -9.99 4.11 -6.18
N GLY A 106 -10.59 5.24 -5.74
CA GLY A 106 -11.22 6.21 -6.63
C GLY A 106 -10.26 6.88 -7.60
N VAL A 107 -8.97 6.95 -7.25
CA VAL A 107 -7.89 7.46 -8.12
C VAL A 107 -7.31 6.33 -8.96
N ALA A 108 -7.08 5.16 -8.37
CA ALA A 108 -6.46 4.01 -9.03
C ALA A 108 -7.30 3.48 -10.20
N ILE A 109 -8.63 3.42 -10.06
CA ILE A 109 -9.54 2.91 -11.09
C ILE A 109 -9.38 3.66 -12.43
N PRO A 110 -9.50 4.99 -12.51
CA PRO A 110 -9.29 5.71 -13.77
C PRO A 110 -7.83 5.71 -14.23
N VAL A 111 -6.84 5.72 -13.33
CA VAL A 111 -5.40 5.67 -13.67
C VAL A 111 -5.01 4.33 -14.27
N ALA A 112 -5.64 3.23 -13.86
CA ALA A 112 -5.40 1.89 -14.41
C ALA A 112 -5.56 1.83 -15.93
N ARG A 113 -6.51 2.59 -16.50
CA ARG A 113 -6.69 2.69 -17.94
C ARG A 113 -5.47 3.30 -18.64
N LEU A 114 -4.87 4.33 -18.05
CA LEU A 114 -3.71 5.02 -18.61
C LEU A 114 -2.47 4.12 -18.58
N THR A 115 -2.19 3.49 -17.43
CA THR A 115 -1.06 2.58 -17.30
C THR A 115 -1.20 1.36 -18.20
N SER A 116 -2.43 0.85 -18.41
CA SER A 116 -2.73 -0.24 -19.34
C SER A 116 -2.46 0.16 -20.79
N ALA A 117 -2.93 1.33 -21.22
CA ALA A 117 -2.68 1.85 -22.57
C ALA A 117 -1.18 2.07 -22.83
N ALA A 118 -0.44 2.52 -21.82
CA ALA A 118 1.02 2.70 -21.88
C ALA A 118 1.82 1.40 -21.76
N ARG A 119 1.17 0.26 -21.48
CA ARG A 119 1.81 -1.05 -21.21
C ARG A 119 2.84 -0.98 -20.06
N VAL A 120 2.55 -0.19 -19.03
CA VAL A 120 3.38 -0.02 -17.83
C VAL A 120 2.75 -0.83 -16.68
N PRO A 121 3.49 -1.72 -16.00
CA PRO A 121 2.98 -2.43 -14.83
C PRO A 121 2.64 -1.46 -13.72
N MET A 122 1.44 -1.60 -13.14
CA MET A 122 0.92 -0.81 -12.04
C MET A 122 0.85 -1.66 -10.77
N LEU A 123 1.62 -1.29 -9.76
CA LEU A 123 1.62 -1.93 -8.43
C LEU A 123 0.91 -0.99 -7.45
N THR A 124 -0.17 -1.45 -6.81
CA THR A 124 -0.99 -0.58 -5.98
C THR A 124 -1.56 -1.31 -4.77
N VAL A 125 -1.80 -0.56 -3.69
CA VAL A 125 -2.54 -1.01 -2.50
C VAL A 125 -4.04 -0.72 -2.59
N ALA A 126 -4.49 -0.01 -3.63
CA ALA A 126 -5.92 0.28 -3.83
C ALA A 126 -6.75 -1.01 -3.80
N SER A 127 -7.65 -1.12 -2.85
CA SER A 127 -8.21 -2.40 -2.40
C SER A 127 -9.60 -2.71 -2.98
N ASN A 128 -10.27 -1.75 -3.65
CA ASN A 128 -11.59 -1.98 -4.23
C ASN A 128 -11.55 -3.12 -5.26
N PRO A 129 -12.43 -4.15 -5.14
CA PRO A 129 -12.46 -5.30 -6.04
C PRO A 129 -12.68 -4.93 -7.51
N GLN A 130 -13.37 -3.82 -7.80
CA GLN A 130 -13.60 -3.35 -9.17
C GLN A 130 -12.29 -3.18 -9.95
N LEU A 131 -11.19 -2.77 -9.29
CA LEU A 131 -9.92 -2.49 -9.96
C LEU A 131 -9.40 -3.69 -10.78
N THR A 132 -9.47 -4.89 -10.23
CA THR A 132 -8.95 -6.12 -10.86
C THR A 132 -9.98 -6.80 -11.78
N THR A 133 -11.24 -6.32 -11.79
CA THR A 133 -12.27 -6.76 -12.74
C THR A 133 -12.31 -5.94 -14.04
N LEU A 134 -11.47 -4.89 -14.17
CA LEU A 134 -11.39 -4.05 -15.38
C LEU A 134 -10.81 -4.77 -16.60
N GLY A 135 -10.23 -5.97 -16.43
CA GLY A 135 -9.69 -6.77 -17.53
C GLY A 135 -8.29 -6.34 -17.99
N TYR A 136 -7.61 -5.47 -17.24
CA TYR A 136 -6.23 -5.06 -17.54
C TYR A 136 -5.22 -6.06 -17.00
N ASP A 137 -4.27 -6.47 -17.83
CA ASP A 137 -3.25 -7.47 -17.49
C ASP A 137 -2.01 -6.88 -16.77
N ASN A 138 -1.90 -5.55 -16.70
CA ASN A 138 -0.77 -4.83 -16.12
C ASN A 138 -0.95 -4.45 -14.64
N LEU A 139 -2.06 -4.87 -14.00
CA LEU A 139 -2.38 -4.55 -12.61
C LEU A 139 -1.85 -5.61 -11.65
N PHE A 140 -1.28 -5.15 -10.54
CA PHE A 140 -0.78 -5.97 -9.45
C PHE A 140 -1.15 -5.33 -8.11
N ARG A 141 -2.16 -5.90 -7.44
CA ARG A 141 -2.54 -5.46 -6.09
C ARG A 141 -1.59 -6.05 -5.09
N THR A 142 -0.85 -5.20 -4.40
CA THR A 142 0.18 -5.61 -3.42
C THR A 142 -0.33 -5.71 -1.99
N GLY A 143 -1.61 -5.42 -1.76
CA GLY A 143 -2.31 -5.59 -0.49
C GLY A 143 -3.53 -6.52 -0.61
N ALA A 144 -4.24 -6.74 0.49
CA ALA A 144 -5.51 -7.46 0.49
C ALA A 144 -6.61 -6.63 -0.19
N SER A 145 -7.53 -7.29 -0.90
CA SER A 145 -8.72 -6.62 -1.44
C SER A 145 -9.75 -6.34 -0.34
N ASP A 146 -10.67 -5.39 -0.62
CA ASP A 146 -11.79 -5.11 0.28
C ASP A 146 -12.68 -6.34 0.53
N SER A 147 -12.75 -7.28 -0.43
CA SER A 147 -13.46 -8.54 -0.24
C SER A 147 -12.86 -9.37 0.90
N VAL A 148 -11.54 -9.33 1.06
CA VAL A 148 -10.85 -10.01 2.16
C VAL A 148 -10.94 -9.19 3.45
N LEU A 149 -10.68 -7.88 3.39
CA LEU A 149 -10.67 -6.98 4.55
C LEU A 149 -12.07 -6.86 5.18
N GLY A 150 -13.10 -6.58 4.38
CA GLY A 150 -14.48 -6.47 4.84
C GLY A 150 -15.00 -7.77 5.43
N ALA A 151 -14.73 -8.91 4.76
CA ALA A 151 -15.10 -10.22 5.27
C ALA A 151 -14.38 -10.57 6.59
N SER A 152 -13.09 -10.24 6.70
CA SER A 152 -12.30 -10.44 7.93
C SER A 152 -12.90 -9.67 9.11
N MET A 153 -13.27 -8.40 8.89
CA MET A 153 -13.85 -7.56 9.94
C MET A 153 -15.28 -7.99 10.33
N ALA A 154 -16.08 -8.47 9.39
CA ALA A 154 -17.40 -9.04 9.71
C ALA A 154 -17.27 -10.34 10.54
N ALA A 155 -16.31 -11.20 10.17
CA ALA A 155 -16.02 -12.41 10.94
C ALA A 155 -15.47 -12.08 12.34
N PHE A 156 -14.63 -11.09 12.47
CA PHE A 156 -14.13 -10.58 13.76
C PHE A 156 -15.28 -10.03 14.62
N ALA A 157 -16.17 -9.22 14.05
CA ALA A 157 -17.33 -8.68 14.76
C ALA A 157 -18.24 -9.78 15.29
N ALA A 158 -18.64 -10.72 14.46
CA ALA A 158 -19.55 -11.81 14.83
C ALA A 158 -18.89 -12.83 15.78
N GLY A 159 -17.63 -13.20 15.50
CA GLY A 159 -16.93 -14.27 16.24
C GLY A 159 -16.26 -13.76 17.52
N LYS A 160 -15.29 -12.87 17.39
CA LYS A 160 -14.46 -12.41 18.54
C LYS A 160 -15.19 -11.41 19.43
N LEU A 161 -15.97 -10.48 18.85
CA LEU A 161 -16.71 -9.51 19.64
C LEU A 161 -18.10 -10.00 20.04
N GLY A 162 -18.58 -11.11 19.47
CA GLY A 162 -19.91 -11.65 19.74
C GLY A 162 -21.06 -10.72 19.31
N ALA A 163 -20.78 -9.77 18.41
CA ALA A 163 -21.74 -8.78 17.94
C ALA A 163 -22.93 -9.45 17.23
N LYS A 164 -24.14 -8.95 17.49
CA LYS A 164 -25.39 -9.38 16.84
C LYS A 164 -25.91 -8.30 15.90
N THR A 165 -25.57 -7.04 16.16
CA THR A 165 -26.03 -5.87 15.41
C THR A 165 -24.88 -4.98 14.98
N ALA A 166 -24.96 -4.44 13.77
CA ALA A 166 -24.00 -3.48 13.22
C ALA A 166 -24.72 -2.28 12.62
N ALA A 167 -24.16 -1.10 12.82
CA ALA A 167 -24.42 0.04 11.95
C ALA A 167 -23.25 0.16 10.95
N VAL A 168 -23.51 0.64 9.75
CA VAL A 168 -22.51 0.83 8.72
C VAL A 168 -22.53 2.30 8.28
N ILE A 169 -21.35 2.90 8.20
CA ILE A 169 -21.14 4.26 7.68
C ILE A 169 -20.11 4.16 6.56
N ASP A 170 -20.31 4.82 5.42
CA ASP A 170 -19.29 4.99 4.40
C ASP A 170 -19.08 6.46 4.03
N ASP A 171 -17.90 6.81 3.51
CA ASP A 171 -17.51 8.17 3.14
C ASP A 171 -17.81 8.52 1.68
N ARG A 172 -18.59 7.69 0.99
CA ARG A 172 -18.95 7.85 -0.43
C ARG A 172 -17.79 7.83 -1.41
N THR A 173 -16.57 7.55 -0.96
CA THR A 173 -15.47 7.23 -1.89
C THR A 173 -15.64 5.82 -2.46
N ALA A 174 -15.00 5.56 -3.61
CA ALA A 174 -15.01 4.21 -4.18
C ALA A 174 -14.45 3.15 -3.23
N TYR A 175 -13.43 3.51 -2.41
CA TYR A 175 -12.90 2.65 -1.35
C TYR A 175 -13.93 2.44 -0.25
N GLY A 176 -14.37 3.51 0.41
CA GLY A 176 -15.22 3.39 1.59
C GLY A 176 -16.53 2.70 1.32
N GLN A 177 -17.17 3.01 0.18
CA GLN A 177 -18.41 2.38 -0.26
C GLN A 177 -18.19 0.89 -0.58
N GLY A 178 -17.14 0.58 -1.36
CA GLY A 178 -16.83 -0.81 -1.73
C GLY A 178 -16.52 -1.68 -0.52
N LEU A 179 -15.69 -1.19 0.40
CA LEU A 179 -15.36 -1.91 1.63
C LEU A 179 -16.59 -2.13 2.52
N ALA A 180 -17.47 -1.12 2.65
CA ALA A 180 -18.70 -1.23 3.43
C ALA A 180 -19.65 -2.29 2.84
N GLU A 181 -19.75 -2.40 1.52
CA GLU A 181 -20.54 -3.42 0.84
C GLU A 181 -20.02 -4.83 1.14
N GLN A 182 -18.69 -5.04 1.06
CA GLN A 182 -18.07 -6.34 1.38
C GLN A 182 -18.29 -6.73 2.85
N PHE A 183 -18.23 -5.78 3.79
CA PHE A 183 -18.57 -6.02 5.19
C PHE A 183 -20.05 -6.42 5.34
N ILE A 184 -20.98 -5.69 4.72
CA ILE A 184 -22.42 -5.94 4.80
C ILE A 184 -22.76 -7.34 4.28
N ASP A 185 -22.22 -7.73 3.14
CA ASP A 185 -22.51 -9.03 2.51
C ASP A 185 -22.01 -10.17 3.39
N LYS A 186 -20.82 -10.06 3.93
CA LYS A 186 -20.29 -11.05 4.86
C LYS A 186 -21.04 -11.06 6.18
N ALA A 187 -21.38 -9.90 6.74
CA ALA A 187 -22.16 -9.76 7.96
C ALA A 187 -23.51 -10.51 7.87
N LYS A 188 -24.25 -10.29 6.78
CA LYS A 188 -25.50 -11.01 6.49
C LYS A 188 -25.30 -12.53 6.49
N SER A 189 -24.25 -13.03 5.84
CA SER A 189 -23.95 -14.45 5.77
C SER A 189 -23.63 -15.09 7.13
N LEU A 190 -23.21 -14.27 8.10
CA LEU A 190 -22.87 -14.68 9.47
C LEU A 190 -24.03 -14.44 10.48
N GLY A 191 -25.17 -13.94 10.01
CA GLY A 191 -26.30 -13.59 10.88
C GLY A 191 -26.11 -12.31 11.70
N LEU A 192 -25.12 -11.49 11.38
CA LEU A 192 -24.91 -10.16 11.96
C LEU A 192 -25.89 -9.18 11.30
N GLN A 193 -26.84 -8.65 12.07
CA GLN A 193 -27.89 -7.80 11.55
C GLN A 193 -27.40 -6.37 11.34
N VAL A 194 -27.52 -5.84 10.12
CA VAL A 194 -27.24 -4.43 9.83
C VAL A 194 -28.49 -3.59 10.16
N VAL A 195 -28.45 -2.84 11.27
CA VAL A 195 -29.59 -2.09 11.81
C VAL A 195 -29.65 -0.64 11.36
N ALA A 196 -28.55 -0.11 10.79
CA ALA A 196 -28.48 1.22 10.19
C ALA A 196 -27.44 1.25 9.09
N ARG A 197 -27.69 2.03 8.03
CA ARG A 197 -26.73 2.39 7.00
C ARG A 197 -26.78 3.89 6.80
N GLU A 198 -25.64 4.54 7.08
CA GLU A 198 -25.49 6.00 7.04
C GLU A 198 -24.33 6.37 6.12
N PHE A 199 -24.26 7.63 5.74
CA PHE A 199 -23.28 8.13 4.79
C PHE A 199 -22.68 9.43 5.28
N THR A 200 -21.41 9.62 4.95
CA THR A 200 -20.69 10.86 5.15
C THR A 200 -19.94 11.24 3.87
N HIS A 201 -18.93 12.07 3.95
CA HIS A 201 -18.06 12.41 2.83
C HIS A 201 -16.59 12.52 3.30
N SER A 202 -15.67 12.40 2.36
CA SER A 202 -14.22 12.32 2.63
C SER A 202 -13.60 13.55 3.32
N GLN A 203 -14.33 14.67 3.38
CA GLN A 203 -13.90 15.90 4.07
C GLN A 203 -14.68 16.16 5.38
N ALA A 204 -15.55 15.22 5.79
CA ALA A 204 -16.36 15.39 7.00
C ALA A 204 -15.50 15.36 8.27
N ASN A 205 -15.85 16.18 9.23
CA ASN A 205 -15.25 16.22 10.57
C ASN A 205 -16.29 16.29 11.69
N ASP A 206 -17.58 16.43 11.35
CA ASP A 206 -18.71 16.39 12.27
C ASP A 206 -19.63 15.19 11.94
N PHE A 207 -19.82 14.32 12.92
CA PHE A 207 -20.59 13.08 12.84
C PHE A 207 -21.73 13.05 13.87
N LEU A 208 -21.95 14.15 14.59
CA LEU A 208 -22.89 14.20 15.74
C LEU A 208 -24.32 13.82 15.33
N GLY A 209 -24.78 14.23 14.15
CA GLY A 209 -26.09 13.89 13.60
C GLY A 209 -26.22 12.38 13.29
N ILE A 210 -25.25 11.84 12.55
CA ILE A 210 -25.19 10.42 12.21
C ILE A 210 -25.13 9.56 13.48
N LEU A 211 -24.27 9.95 14.43
CA LEU A 211 -24.09 9.24 15.68
C LEU A 211 -25.35 9.28 16.58
N ALA A 212 -26.14 10.36 16.51
CA ALA A 212 -27.43 10.41 17.22
C ALA A 212 -28.43 9.40 16.65
N THR A 213 -28.54 9.30 15.32
CA THR A 213 -29.37 8.31 14.64
C THR A 213 -28.95 6.87 15.00
N ILE A 214 -27.64 6.59 14.92
CA ILE A 214 -27.09 5.26 15.22
C ILE A 214 -27.28 4.91 16.69
N LYS A 215 -27.08 5.86 17.62
CA LYS A 215 -27.26 5.63 19.05
C LYS A 215 -28.66 5.14 19.37
N GLY A 216 -29.69 5.64 18.70
CA GLY A 216 -31.09 5.20 18.86
C GLY A 216 -31.31 3.73 18.47
N LYS A 217 -30.46 3.16 17.61
CA LYS A 217 -30.49 1.75 17.21
C LYS A 217 -29.67 0.84 18.13
N ASN A 218 -28.82 1.41 18.97
CA ASN A 218 -27.92 0.75 19.92
C ASN A 218 -27.17 -0.47 19.33
N PRO A 219 -26.42 -0.32 18.23
CA PRO A 219 -25.68 -1.43 17.63
C PRO A 219 -24.49 -1.84 18.53
N ASP A 220 -24.08 -3.12 18.40
CA ASP A 220 -22.89 -3.63 19.09
C ASP A 220 -21.60 -3.06 18.47
N VAL A 221 -21.61 -2.88 17.13
CA VAL A 221 -20.49 -2.34 16.38
C VAL A 221 -20.93 -1.29 15.36
N ILE A 222 -20.04 -0.35 15.05
CA ILE A 222 -20.15 0.55 13.90
C ILE A 222 -19.03 0.18 12.95
N PHE A 223 -19.33 -0.21 11.72
CA PHE A 223 -18.33 -0.38 10.67
C PHE A 223 -18.22 0.91 9.86
N PHE A 224 -17.00 1.40 9.69
CA PHE A 224 -16.73 2.61 8.91
C PHE A 224 -15.86 2.28 7.69
N GLY A 225 -16.42 2.48 6.51
CA GLY A 225 -15.71 2.48 5.23
C GLY A 225 -15.21 3.88 4.93
N GLY A 226 -13.91 4.11 5.12
CA GLY A 226 -13.26 5.40 4.92
C GLY A 226 -11.87 5.44 5.54
N TYR A 227 -11.38 6.64 5.80
CA TYR A 227 -9.99 6.88 6.19
C TYR A 227 -9.83 7.41 7.61
N THR A 228 -8.61 7.35 8.13
CA THR A 228 -8.26 7.82 9.48
C THR A 228 -8.68 9.27 9.73
N ALA A 229 -8.59 10.14 8.73
CA ALA A 229 -8.96 11.55 8.86
C ALA A 229 -10.41 11.76 9.32
N GLN A 230 -11.33 10.88 8.96
CA GLN A 230 -12.74 10.87 9.39
C GLN A 230 -12.95 9.97 10.62
N ALA A 231 -12.32 8.79 10.63
CA ALA A 231 -12.53 7.80 11.69
C ALA A 231 -12.06 8.28 13.07
N ALA A 232 -10.95 9.02 13.14
CA ALA A 232 -10.41 9.49 14.40
C ALA A 232 -11.31 10.55 15.10
N PRO A 233 -11.78 11.62 14.44
CA PRO A 233 -12.78 12.51 15.04
C PRO A 233 -14.11 11.80 15.31
N MET A 234 -14.54 10.86 14.46
CA MET A 234 -15.74 10.04 14.70
C MET A 234 -15.63 9.25 16.01
N ALA A 235 -14.51 8.56 16.24
CA ALA A 235 -14.26 7.82 17.49
C ALA A 235 -14.35 8.72 18.73
N ARG A 236 -13.81 9.94 18.67
CA ARG A 236 -13.92 10.93 19.76
C ARG A 236 -15.35 11.38 20.00
N GLN A 237 -16.10 11.63 18.92
CA GLN A 237 -17.51 12.04 19.01
C GLN A 237 -18.41 10.89 19.49
N MET A 238 -18.07 9.62 19.19
CA MET A 238 -18.75 8.48 19.77
C MET A 238 -18.64 8.47 21.31
N VAL A 239 -17.44 8.70 21.84
CA VAL A 239 -17.22 8.84 23.30
C VAL A 239 -18.01 10.00 23.87
N GLN A 240 -17.93 11.19 23.26
CA GLN A 240 -18.64 12.38 23.67
C GLN A 240 -20.16 12.17 23.72
N ARG A 241 -20.72 11.41 22.77
CA ARG A 241 -22.15 11.11 22.68
C ARG A 241 -22.59 9.88 23.49
N GLY A 242 -21.65 9.19 24.13
CA GLY A 242 -21.94 7.97 24.89
C GLY A 242 -22.42 6.81 23.97
N VAL A 243 -21.92 6.74 22.75
CA VAL A 243 -22.11 5.58 21.86
C VAL A 243 -21.19 4.47 22.31
N ARG A 244 -21.76 3.32 22.71
CA ARG A 244 -21.00 2.20 23.30
C ARG A 244 -20.45 1.23 22.27
N ALA A 245 -20.92 1.30 21.03
CA ALA A 245 -20.47 0.45 19.94
C ALA A 245 -18.95 0.51 19.75
N LYS A 246 -18.34 -0.61 19.33
CA LYS A 246 -16.95 -0.60 18.86
C LYS A 246 -16.89 -0.04 17.45
N LEU A 247 -15.89 0.76 17.14
CA LEU A 247 -15.65 1.26 15.77
C LEU A 247 -14.75 0.28 15.03
N LEU A 248 -15.23 -0.23 13.92
CA LEU A 248 -14.50 -1.16 13.06
C LEU A 248 -14.22 -0.54 11.69
N GLY A 249 -13.14 -0.94 11.04
CA GLY A 249 -12.89 -0.55 9.65
C GLY A 249 -11.80 -1.38 9.00
N GLY A 250 -11.45 -1.04 7.76
CA GLY A 250 -10.36 -1.67 7.01
C GLY A 250 -9.02 -0.99 7.25
N ASP A 251 -8.15 -1.19 6.29
CA ASP A 251 -6.78 -0.68 6.32
C ASP A 251 -6.68 0.86 6.27
N GLY A 252 -7.63 1.54 5.65
CA GLY A 252 -7.70 3.01 5.61
C GLY A 252 -7.78 3.70 6.98
N ILE A 253 -8.18 2.98 8.04
CA ILE A 253 -8.18 3.50 9.42
C ILE A 253 -7.09 2.85 10.31
N CYS A 254 -6.29 1.94 9.75
CA CYS A 254 -5.32 1.13 10.46
C CYS A 254 -3.94 1.80 10.43
N SER A 255 -3.77 2.89 11.14
CA SER A 255 -2.52 3.65 11.16
C SER A 255 -2.16 4.14 12.57
N VAL A 256 -0.87 4.35 12.84
CA VAL A 256 -0.40 4.95 14.10
C VAL A 256 -1.02 6.33 14.33
N ASN A 257 -1.29 7.08 13.24
CA ASN A 257 -1.96 8.37 13.30
C ASN A 257 -3.38 8.29 13.90
N MET A 258 -4.07 7.15 13.75
CA MET A 258 -5.36 6.91 14.40
C MET A 258 -5.26 7.04 15.92
N ALA A 259 -4.25 6.43 16.53
CA ALA A 259 -4.03 6.53 17.97
C ALA A 259 -3.71 7.97 18.42
N GLN A 260 -2.90 8.68 17.63
CA GLN A 260 -2.49 10.04 17.94
C GLN A 260 -3.67 11.03 17.91
N VAL A 261 -4.53 10.94 16.90
CA VAL A 261 -5.66 11.85 16.71
C VAL A 261 -6.86 11.48 17.58
N ALA A 262 -7.23 10.20 17.65
CA ALA A 262 -8.36 9.75 18.47
C ALA A 262 -8.04 9.69 19.96
N GLN A 263 -6.76 9.67 20.34
CA GLN A 263 -6.30 9.60 21.74
C GLN A 263 -6.96 8.41 22.49
N ALA A 264 -7.51 8.65 23.70
CA ALA A 264 -8.16 7.61 24.51
C ALA A 264 -9.34 6.92 23.77
N ALA A 265 -9.99 7.58 22.81
CA ALA A 265 -11.09 7.00 22.04
C ALA A 265 -10.63 5.87 21.11
N SER A 266 -9.33 5.82 20.74
CA SER A 266 -8.78 4.79 19.88
C SER A 266 -8.86 3.36 20.47
N ARG A 267 -8.95 3.21 21.80
CA ARG A 267 -9.09 1.90 22.48
C ARG A 267 -10.34 1.12 22.07
N ASN A 268 -11.34 1.80 21.52
CA ASN A 268 -12.57 1.18 21.02
C ASN A 268 -12.57 0.99 19.50
N VAL A 269 -11.42 1.19 18.86
CA VAL A 269 -11.26 1.06 17.42
C VAL A 269 -10.53 -0.24 17.10
N PHE A 270 -11.05 -0.95 16.10
CA PHE A 270 -10.44 -2.14 15.53
C PHE A 270 -10.36 -2.00 14.01
N CYS A 271 -9.28 -2.46 13.43
CA CYS A 271 -9.09 -2.39 11.99
C CYS A 271 -8.36 -3.62 11.46
N ALA A 272 -8.62 -3.97 10.21
CA ALA A 272 -7.89 -5.03 9.53
C ALA A 272 -6.94 -4.42 8.49
N MET A 273 -5.72 -4.93 8.41
CA MET A 273 -4.78 -4.61 7.35
C MET A 273 -4.14 -5.87 6.77
N SER A 274 -3.61 -5.74 5.56
CA SER A 274 -2.86 -6.78 4.89
C SER A 274 -1.53 -7.06 5.59
N GLY A 275 -1.11 -8.33 5.58
CA GLY A 275 0.17 -8.76 6.14
C GLY A 275 0.08 -9.34 7.54
N THR A 276 1.22 -9.81 8.03
CA THR A 276 1.31 -10.57 9.30
C THR A 276 1.71 -9.72 10.51
N GLY A 277 1.90 -8.42 10.32
CA GLY A 277 2.45 -7.51 11.34
C GLY A 277 3.99 -7.55 11.36
N LEU A 278 4.60 -6.36 11.36
CA LEU A 278 6.05 -6.22 11.18
C LEU A 278 6.87 -6.54 12.43
N GLU A 279 6.38 -6.18 13.61
CA GLU A 279 7.13 -6.28 14.86
C GLU A 279 7.45 -7.73 15.27
N GLY A 280 6.64 -8.69 14.80
CA GLY A 280 6.79 -10.11 15.12
C GLY A 280 7.94 -10.81 14.40
N THR A 281 8.55 -10.20 13.38
CA THR A 281 9.59 -10.79 12.54
C THR A 281 10.89 -9.99 12.58
N GLU A 282 12.05 -10.66 12.37
CA GLU A 282 13.33 -9.96 12.28
C GLU A 282 13.38 -8.99 11.09
N PRO A 283 12.99 -9.38 9.84
CA PRO A 283 12.96 -8.45 8.71
C PRO A 283 12.04 -7.25 8.94
N GLY A 284 10.92 -7.45 9.64
CA GLY A 284 9.99 -6.36 9.97
C GLY A 284 10.60 -5.35 10.94
N ARG A 285 11.27 -5.84 11.99
CA ARG A 285 12.00 -4.96 12.93
C ARG A 285 13.14 -4.20 12.26
N ASP A 286 13.89 -4.85 11.35
CA ASP A 286 14.94 -4.18 10.56
C ASP A 286 14.36 -3.08 9.67
N TYR A 287 13.25 -3.36 8.96
CA TYR A 287 12.56 -2.34 8.18
C TYR A 287 12.16 -1.14 9.03
N ILE A 288 11.50 -1.36 10.19
CA ILE A 288 11.09 -0.29 11.10
C ILE A 288 12.30 0.54 11.57
N ALA A 289 13.39 -0.13 11.95
CA ALA A 289 14.60 0.56 12.39
C ALA A 289 15.21 1.45 11.30
N ARG A 290 15.34 0.92 10.08
CA ARG A 290 15.86 1.67 8.93
C ARG A 290 14.94 2.83 8.53
N TYR A 291 13.62 2.61 8.55
CA TYR A 291 12.64 3.63 8.26
C TYR A 291 12.74 4.79 9.26
N ARG A 292 12.76 4.49 10.56
CA ARG A 292 12.94 5.49 11.64
C ARG A 292 14.25 6.25 11.51
N ALA A 293 15.33 5.54 11.24
CA ALA A 293 16.66 6.14 11.08
C ALA A 293 16.68 7.14 9.91
N ARG A 294 16.02 6.79 8.79
CA ARG A 294 16.02 7.55 7.54
C ARG A 294 15.06 8.74 7.57
N PHE A 295 13.82 8.51 8.03
CA PHE A 295 12.72 9.49 7.88
C PHE A 295 12.32 10.19 9.18
N LYS A 296 12.88 9.79 10.33
CA LYS A 296 12.58 10.35 11.66
C LYS A 296 11.08 10.29 12.02
N SER A 297 10.38 9.29 11.50
CA SER A 297 8.95 9.04 11.70
C SER A 297 8.68 7.55 11.80
N GLU A 298 7.49 7.20 12.31
CA GLU A 298 7.02 5.82 12.34
C GLU A 298 6.47 5.41 10.97
N PRO A 299 6.74 4.18 10.49
CA PRO A 299 6.02 3.64 9.35
C PRO A 299 4.53 3.55 9.66
N GLN A 300 3.70 3.79 8.65
CA GLN A 300 2.25 3.73 8.76
C GLN A 300 1.73 2.41 8.16
N THR A 301 0.69 2.49 7.33
CA THR A 301 -0.04 1.32 6.85
C THR A 301 0.63 0.63 5.67
N TYR A 302 1.10 1.40 4.67
CA TYR A 302 1.40 0.84 3.36
C TYR A 302 2.86 0.98 2.92
N GLY A 303 3.68 1.78 3.57
CA GLY A 303 5.08 2.00 3.17
C GLY A 303 5.85 0.70 3.01
N ILE A 304 5.61 -0.28 3.88
CA ILE A 304 6.22 -1.61 3.77
C ILE A 304 5.79 -2.35 2.50
N THR A 305 4.54 -2.21 2.09
CA THR A 305 4.00 -2.85 0.88
C THR A 305 4.61 -2.25 -0.39
N TYR A 306 4.86 -0.95 -0.39
CA TYR A 306 5.57 -0.27 -1.48
C TYR A 306 7.06 -0.65 -1.50
N TYR A 307 7.68 -0.82 -0.33
CA TYR A 307 9.03 -1.36 -0.21
C TYR A 307 9.13 -2.76 -0.81
N ASP A 308 8.27 -3.68 -0.39
CA ASP A 308 8.24 -5.06 -0.87
C ASP A 308 7.91 -5.14 -2.37
N GLY A 309 6.97 -4.31 -2.84
CA GLY A 309 6.61 -4.21 -4.26
C GLY A 309 7.79 -3.79 -5.13
N MET A 310 8.62 -2.86 -4.65
CA MET A 310 9.84 -2.45 -5.36
C MET A 310 10.90 -3.55 -5.36
N MET A 311 11.06 -4.26 -4.25
CA MET A 311 11.98 -5.40 -4.16
C MET A 311 11.54 -6.55 -5.09
N LEU A 312 10.23 -6.83 -5.17
CA LEU A 312 9.65 -7.77 -6.14
C LEU A 312 9.97 -7.35 -7.58
N LEU A 313 9.71 -6.08 -7.93
CA LEU A 313 9.96 -5.55 -9.27
C LEU A 313 11.43 -5.70 -9.66
N ALA A 314 12.35 -5.29 -8.78
CA ALA A 314 13.78 -5.39 -9.03
C ALA A 314 14.24 -6.83 -9.25
N LYS A 315 13.81 -7.78 -8.41
CA LYS A 315 14.09 -9.21 -8.58
C LYS A 315 13.51 -9.77 -9.87
N THR A 316 12.32 -9.30 -10.26
CA THR A 316 11.69 -9.72 -11.52
C THR A 316 12.49 -9.20 -12.72
N MET A 317 12.97 -7.96 -12.68
CA MET A 317 13.86 -7.40 -13.72
C MET A 317 15.15 -8.21 -13.86
N GLU A 318 15.78 -8.53 -12.74
CA GLU A 318 17.01 -9.33 -12.70
C GLU A 318 16.78 -10.75 -13.23
N ALA A 319 15.71 -11.43 -12.81
CA ALA A 319 15.36 -12.76 -13.28
C ALA A 319 14.99 -12.80 -14.77
N ALA A 320 14.22 -11.82 -15.24
CA ALA A 320 13.80 -11.71 -16.64
C ALA A 320 14.84 -11.05 -17.55
N GLN A 321 15.94 -10.54 -17.01
CA GLN A 321 16.99 -9.82 -17.71
C GLN A 321 16.46 -8.70 -18.62
N THR A 322 15.46 -7.95 -18.13
CA THR A 322 14.81 -6.88 -18.91
C THR A 322 14.36 -5.72 -18.01
N THR A 323 14.40 -4.52 -18.58
CA THR A 323 13.77 -3.31 -18.03
C THR A 323 12.62 -2.80 -18.91
N ASP A 324 12.23 -3.57 -19.94
CA ASP A 324 11.11 -3.25 -20.80
C ASP A 324 9.79 -3.43 -20.03
N PRO A 325 8.97 -2.37 -19.85
CA PRO A 325 7.72 -2.44 -19.10
C PRO A 325 6.77 -3.53 -19.59
N ALA A 326 6.63 -3.65 -20.91
CA ALA A 326 5.68 -4.61 -21.49
C ALA A 326 6.10 -6.07 -21.24
N LYS A 327 7.42 -6.34 -21.20
CA LYS A 327 7.95 -7.68 -20.87
C LYS A 327 7.90 -7.97 -19.38
N LEU A 328 7.92 -6.95 -18.52
CA LEU A 328 7.80 -7.11 -17.09
C LEU A 328 6.39 -7.50 -16.64
N ILE A 329 5.34 -7.16 -17.40
CA ILE A 329 3.96 -7.54 -17.06
C ILE A 329 3.80 -9.07 -16.92
N PRO A 330 4.08 -9.90 -17.95
CA PRO A 330 4.00 -11.35 -17.79
C PRO A 330 5.03 -11.92 -16.79
N ALA A 331 6.21 -11.31 -16.67
CA ALA A 331 7.22 -11.74 -15.71
C ALA A 331 6.75 -11.52 -14.25
N LEU A 332 6.19 -10.36 -13.92
CA LEU A 332 5.57 -10.09 -12.62
C LEU A 332 4.39 -11.02 -12.33
N ARG A 333 3.59 -11.36 -13.36
CA ARG A 333 2.45 -12.28 -13.23
C ARG A 333 2.88 -13.68 -12.77
N SER A 334 4.06 -14.12 -13.20
CA SER A 334 4.63 -15.43 -12.86
C SER A 334 5.58 -15.37 -11.67
N ALA A 335 5.90 -14.18 -11.16
CA ALA A 335 6.84 -14.00 -10.08
C ALA A 335 6.27 -14.49 -8.74
N SER A 336 7.17 -14.97 -7.88
CA SER A 336 6.92 -15.20 -6.47
C SER A 336 8.05 -14.58 -5.66
N HIS A 337 7.71 -13.74 -4.70
CA HIS A 337 8.67 -13.05 -3.85
C HIS A 337 8.24 -13.07 -2.38
N ARG A 338 9.09 -13.60 -1.53
CA ARG A 338 8.93 -13.47 -0.07
C ARG A 338 9.44 -12.10 0.34
N GLY A 339 8.51 -11.18 0.57
CA GLY A 339 8.77 -9.86 1.12
C GLY A 339 8.84 -9.87 2.64
N VAL A 340 8.86 -8.67 3.22
CA VAL A 340 8.85 -8.44 4.67
C VAL A 340 7.45 -8.62 5.25
N ALA A 341 6.43 -8.06 4.58
CA ALA A 341 5.04 -8.08 5.06
C ALA A 341 4.27 -9.33 4.60
N ALA A 342 4.54 -9.85 3.40
CA ALA A 342 3.80 -10.95 2.80
C ALA A 342 4.63 -11.69 1.76
N THR A 343 4.09 -12.80 1.23
CA THR A 343 4.56 -13.42 0.00
C THR A 343 3.75 -12.88 -1.17
N TYR A 344 4.44 -12.30 -2.15
CA TYR A 344 3.84 -11.69 -3.33
C TYR A 344 3.86 -12.67 -4.49
N ALA A 345 2.72 -13.23 -4.80
CA ALA A 345 2.43 -14.02 -5.99
C ALA A 345 1.00 -13.70 -6.42
N PHE A 346 0.74 -13.67 -7.72
CA PHE A 346 -0.49 -13.07 -8.24
C PHE A 346 -1.36 -14.05 -9.01
N THR A 347 -2.68 -13.87 -8.88
CA THR A 347 -3.67 -14.51 -9.76
C THR A 347 -3.58 -13.93 -11.17
N LYS A 348 -4.30 -14.51 -12.12
CA LYS A 348 -4.41 -13.97 -13.48
C LYS A 348 -4.95 -12.52 -13.51
N GLN A 349 -5.77 -12.16 -12.54
CA GLN A 349 -6.36 -10.81 -12.43
C GLN A 349 -5.44 -9.82 -11.69
N GLY A 350 -4.32 -10.27 -11.10
CA GLY A 350 -3.41 -9.40 -10.34
C GLY A 350 -3.73 -9.25 -8.87
N GLU A 351 -4.58 -10.10 -8.31
CA GLU A 351 -4.77 -10.23 -6.87
C GLU A 351 -3.64 -11.05 -6.26
N LEU A 352 -3.30 -10.80 -5.00
CA LEU A 352 -2.45 -11.71 -4.25
C LEU A 352 -3.12 -13.08 -4.13
N LEU A 353 -2.35 -14.15 -4.37
CA LEU A 353 -2.81 -15.54 -4.19
C LEU A 353 -3.12 -15.85 -2.73
N ASP A 354 -2.31 -15.32 -1.82
CA ASP A 354 -2.50 -15.38 -0.37
C ASP A 354 -2.35 -13.96 0.18
N ALA A 355 -3.43 -13.42 0.71
CA ALA A 355 -3.49 -12.09 1.28
C ALA A 355 -3.84 -12.19 2.77
N PRO A 356 -2.88 -12.58 3.64
CA PRO A 356 -3.13 -12.67 5.07
C PRO A 356 -3.58 -11.32 5.62
N THR A 357 -4.54 -11.34 6.53
CA THR A 357 -5.00 -10.16 7.24
C THR A 357 -4.72 -10.27 8.73
N THR A 358 -4.40 -9.16 9.34
CA THR A 358 -4.22 -9.03 10.78
C THR A 358 -5.16 -7.97 11.32
N VAL A 359 -5.87 -8.28 12.40
CA VAL A 359 -6.71 -7.31 13.10
C VAL A 359 -5.89 -6.62 14.18
N PHE A 360 -6.00 -5.31 14.23
CA PHE A 360 -5.34 -4.45 15.20
C PHE A 360 -6.35 -3.66 16.02
N THR A 361 -5.92 -3.26 17.20
CA THR A 361 -6.53 -2.24 18.07
C THR A 361 -5.47 -1.25 18.49
N PHE A 362 -5.80 -0.29 19.35
CA PHE A 362 -4.89 0.76 19.77
C PHE A 362 -4.81 0.82 21.30
N GLU A 363 -3.66 0.50 21.84
CA GLU A 363 -3.38 0.52 23.27
C GLU A 363 -2.20 1.43 23.57
N ASN A 364 -2.33 2.30 24.57
CA ASN A 364 -1.28 3.22 25.00
C ASN A 364 -0.65 4.06 23.86
N GLY A 365 -1.48 4.45 22.88
CA GLY A 365 -1.01 5.22 21.72
C GLY A 365 -0.30 4.40 20.66
N GLN A 366 -0.27 3.08 20.79
CA GLN A 366 0.37 2.15 19.86
C GLN A 366 -0.68 1.27 19.18
N MET A 367 -0.42 0.93 17.92
CA MET A 367 -1.20 -0.07 17.18
C MET A 367 -0.76 -1.47 17.65
N THR A 368 -1.70 -2.25 18.17
CA THR A 368 -1.43 -3.56 18.80
C THR A 368 -2.24 -4.64 18.12
N ARG A 369 -1.59 -5.76 17.78
CA ARG A 369 -2.26 -6.92 17.19
C ARG A 369 -3.25 -7.53 18.17
N VAL A 370 -4.50 -7.76 17.72
CA VAL A 370 -5.50 -8.53 18.48
C VAL A 370 -5.13 -10.01 18.45
N ARG A 371 -5.08 -10.63 19.61
CA ARG A 371 -4.73 -12.06 19.81
C ARG A 371 -5.95 -12.99 19.68
#